data_3f6f9d6d3733dc787cbe4d0fa117eb9c
#
_entry.id   3f6f9d6d3733dc787cbe4d0fa117eb9c
#
_cell.length_a   1.000
_cell.length_b   1.000
_cell.length_c   1.000
_cell.angle_alpha   90.00
_cell.angle_beta   90.00
_cell.angle_gamma   90.00
#
_symmetry.space_group_name_H-M   'P 1'
#
loop_
_entity.id
_entity.type
_entity.pdbx_description
1 polymer ?
#
loop_
_entity_poly.entity_id
_entity_poly.type
_entity_poly.pdbx_seq_one_letter_code
_entity_poly.pdbx_strand_id
1 'polypeptide(L)'
;MNTTLLDGQKLERLRKLDAVLHTEIRGQNPILPRVISVVRRGELSLTKPARPRGSFLLLGPTGVGKTETVIVTTNQIFSPVQLFRFDMSEFQTQESLGLLLGARLGEVGYLGAVRERAAEGSLLFDEAEKAHPRVLDIMLQLLDAARI
;
A
#
# COMPACT_ATOMS: atom_id res chain seq x y z
N MET A 1 22.28 -14.83 -0.12
CA MET A 1 22.41 -13.48 0.48
C MET A 1 22.28 -12.45 -0.65
N ASN A 2 21.07 -12.00 -0.93
CA ASN A 2 20.87 -10.86 -1.82
C ASN A 2 20.87 -9.61 -0.97
N THR A 3 22.07 -9.07 -0.72
CA THR A 3 22.21 -7.68 -0.31
C THR A 3 21.83 -6.85 -1.53
N THR A 4 20.56 -6.48 -1.64
CA THR A 4 20.13 -5.48 -2.61
C THR A 4 20.83 -4.19 -2.18
N LEU A 5 21.94 -3.89 -2.82
CA LEU A 5 22.58 -2.59 -2.74
C LEU A 5 21.48 -1.58 -3.05
N LEU A 6 21.16 -0.73 -2.09
CA LEU A 6 20.20 0.35 -2.28
C LEU A 6 20.72 1.14 -3.49
N ASP A 7 19.95 1.11 -4.57
CA ASP A 7 20.23 1.94 -5.73
C ASP A 7 20.34 3.40 -5.25
N GLY A 8 21.39 4.10 -5.64
CA GLY A 8 21.62 5.48 -5.25
C GLY A 8 20.42 6.39 -5.54
N GLN A 9 19.67 6.08 -6.61
CA GLN A 9 18.43 6.78 -6.93
C GLN A 9 17.33 6.55 -5.89
N LYS A 10 17.19 5.33 -5.38
CA LYS A 10 16.22 5.00 -4.35
C LYS A 10 16.54 5.72 -3.04
N LEU A 11 17.81 5.76 -2.66
CA LEU A 11 18.26 6.48 -1.48
C LEU A 11 17.97 7.99 -1.59
N GLU A 12 18.19 8.57 -2.75
CA GLU A 12 17.89 9.99 -3.00
C GLU A 12 16.39 10.28 -2.94
N ARG A 13 15.56 9.39 -3.48
CA ARG A 13 14.08 9.48 -3.36
C ARG A 13 13.63 9.44 -1.90
N LEU A 14 14.21 8.55 -1.08
CA LEU A 14 13.91 8.45 0.35
C LEU A 14 14.35 9.70 1.14
N ARG A 15 15.47 10.33 0.75
CA ARG A 15 15.92 11.59 1.36
C ARG A 15 14.95 12.73 1.08
N LYS A 16 14.44 12.84 -0.14
CA LYS A 16 13.50 13.87 -0.58
C LYS A 16 12.07 13.66 -0.08
N LEU A 17 11.72 12.46 0.38
CA LEU A 17 10.35 12.09 0.76
C LEU A 17 9.73 13.06 1.75
N ASP A 18 10.49 13.49 2.76
CA ASP A 18 10.02 14.42 3.80
C ASP A 18 9.61 15.77 3.20
N ALA A 19 10.51 16.37 2.44
CA ALA A 19 10.26 17.67 1.80
C ALA A 19 9.09 17.62 0.82
N VAL A 20 8.99 16.56 0.01
CA VAL A 20 7.92 16.37 -0.96
C VAL A 20 6.57 16.25 -0.26
N LEU A 21 6.46 15.38 0.76
CA LEU A 21 5.21 15.19 1.48
C LEU A 21 4.74 16.46 2.19
N HIS A 22 5.63 17.21 2.85
CA HIS A 22 5.27 18.46 3.49
C HIS A 22 4.90 19.57 2.49
N THR A 23 5.42 19.53 1.29
CA THR A 23 5.09 20.51 0.23
C THR A 23 3.74 20.21 -0.41
N GLU A 24 3.47 18.94 -0.72
CA GLU A 24 2.29 18.54 -1.49
C GLU A 24 1.08 18.23 -0.60
N ILE A 25 1.29 17.73 0.62
CA ILE A 25 0.20 17.37 1.53
C ILE A 25 0.01 18.46 2.58
N ARG A 26 -1.09 19.19 2.46
CA ARG A 26 -1.44 20.25 3.40
C ARG A 26 -2.35 19.75 4.52
N GLY A 27 -2.15 20.26 5.73
CA GLY A 27 -3.02 19.99 6.88
C GLY A 27 -2.83 18.61 7.54
N GLN A 28 -1.86 17.79 7.09
CA GLN A 28 -1.59 16.47 7.62
C GLN A 28 -0.24 16.36 8.34
N ASN A 29 0.36 17.48 8.69
CA ASN A 29 1.68 17.54 9.33
C ASN A 29 1.86 16.59 10.53
N PRO A 30 0.84 16.34 11.40
CA PRO A 30 1.03 15.44 12.52
C PRO A 30 1.25 13.97 12.16
N ILE A 31 0.75 13.52 10.99
CA ILE A 31 0.86 12.12 10.58
C ILE A 31 2.04 11.85 9.65
N LEU A 32 2.50 12.85 8.90
CA LEU A 32 3.56 12.69 7.91
C LEU A 32 4.86 12.09 8.50
N PRO A 33 5.36 12.50 9.68
CA PRO A 33 6.55 11.90 10.25
C PRO A 33 6.44 10.39 10.49
N ARG A 34 5.24 9.91 10.84
CA ARG A 34 4.98 8.47 11.03
C ARG A 34 5.00 7.73 9.70
N VAL A 35 4.35 8.28 8.68
CA VAL A 35 4.36 7.71 7.32
C VAL A 35 5.79 7.63 6.80
N ILE A 36 6.54 8.71 6.87
CA ILE A 36 7.94 8.79 6.42
C ILE A 36 8.81 7.76 7.15
N SER A 37 8.67 7.66 8.47
CA SER A 37 9.46 6.71 9.28
C SER A 37 9.19 5.27 8.90
N VAL A 38 7.92 4.88 8.71
CA VAL A 38 7.54 3.51 8.31
C VAL A 38 8.04 3.19 6.91
N VAL A 39 7.84 4.09 5.95
CA VAL A 39 8.30 3.92 4.57
C VAL A 39 9.83 3.77 4.53
N ARG A 40 10.57 4.66 5.18
CA ARG A 40 12.04 4.58 5.23
C ARG A 40 12.53 3.26 5.82
N ARG A 41 11.97 2.81 6.94
CA ARG A 41 12.34 1.51 7.53
C ARG A 41 12.06 0.34 6.61
N GLY A 42 10.91 0.35 5.94
CA GLY A 42 10.55 -0.70 4.99
C GLY A 42 11.48 -0.75 3.79
N GLU A 43 11.78 0.41 3.19
CA GLU A 43 12.64 0.50 2.02
C GLU A 43 14.12 0.21 2.33
N LEU A 44 14.54 0.45 3.57
CA LEU A 44 15.88 0.07 4.07
C LEU A 44 15.96 -1.40 4.53
N SER A 45 14.94 -2.21 4.25
CA SER A 45 14.87 -3.63 4.62
C SER A 45 15.01 -3.89 6.14
N LEU A 46 14.56 -2.94 6.96
CA LEU A 46 14.55 -3.05 8.43
C LEU A 46 13.28 -3.74 8.94
N THR A 47 12.44 -4.25 8.04
CA THR A 47 11.22 -5.01 8.36
C THR A 47 11.49 -6.52 8.27
N LYS A 48 10.65 -7.30 8.96
CA LYS A 48 10.77 -8.77 8.91
C LYS A 48 10.50 -9.29 7.50
N PRO A 49 11.24 -10.32 7.02
CA PRO A 49 10.93 -10.99 5.77
C PRO A 49 9.47 -11.48 5.73
N ALA A 50 8.89 -11.56 4.54
CA ALA A 50 7.50 -11.97 4.30
C ALA A 50 6.43 -11.07 4.94
N ARG A 51 6.76 -9.82 5.29
CA ARG A 51 5.80 -8.78 5.67
C ARG A 51 5.82 -7.64 4.68
N PRO A 52 4.70 -6.90 4.54
CA PRO A 52 4.72 -5.63 3.82
C PRO A 52 5.81 -4.72 4.37
N ARG A 53 6.47 -3.95 3.51
CA ARG A 53 7.48 -2.97 3.93
C ARG A 53 6.92 -1.88 4.83
N GLY A 54 5.63 -1.57 4.68
CA GLY A 54 4.88 -0.68 5.56
C GLY A 54 3.38 -0.88 5.35
N SER A 55 2.63 -0.82 6.43
CA SER A 55 1.17 -0.89 6.43
C SER A 55 0.61 0.29 7.20
N PHE A 56 -0.43 0.91 6.66
CA PHE A 56 -1.06 2.09 7.22
C PHE A 56 -2.57 1.94 7.24
N LEU A 57 -3.19 2.33 8.33
CA LEU A 57 -4.61 2.59 8.41
C LEU A 57 -4.81 4.10 8.59
N LEU A 58 -5.29 4.77 7.54
CA LEU A 58 -5.54 6.20 7.54
C LEU A 58 -7.02 6.45 7.88
N LEU A 59 -7.28 6.97 9.07
CA LEU A 59 -8.61 7.29 9.55
C LEU A 59 -8.87 8.80 9.48
N GLY A 60 -10.09 9.17 9.13
CA GLY A 60 -10.50 10.56 9.08
C GLY A 60 -11.64 10.79 8.09
N PRO A 61 -12.26 11.97 8.09
CA PRO A 61 -13.34 12.32 7.18
C PRO A 61 -12.88 12.33 5.72
N THR A 62 -13.84 12.33 4.81
CA THR A 62 -13.57 12.47 3.36
C THR A 62 -12.92 13.82 3.06
N GLY A 63 -12.00 13.85 2.09
CA GLY A 63 -11.38 15.10 1.61
C GLY A 63 -10.24 15.65 2.46
N VAL A 64 -9.75 14.91 3.46
CA VAL A 64 -8.62 15.36 4.30
C VAL A 64 -7.23 14.96 3.79
N GLY A 65 -7.11 14.42 2.57
CA GLY A 65 -5.83 14.09 1.95
C GLY A 65 -5.30 12.68 2.25
N LYS A 66 -6.13 11.74 2.76
CA LYS A 66 -5.70 10.35 2.99
C LYS A 66 -5.18 9.67 1.72
N THR A 67 -6.01 9.66 0.68
CA THR A 67 -5.67 9.07 -0.62
C THR A 67 -4.51 9.79 -1.28
N GLU A 68 -4.48 11.12 -1.21
CA GLU A 68 -3.38 11.93 -1.75
C GLU A 68 -2.05 11.60 -1.09
N THR A 69 -2.02 11.39 0.21
CA THR A 69 -0.81 10.96 0.93
C THR A 69 -0.24 9.66 0.35
N VAL A 70 -1.10 8.68 0.03
CA VAL A 70 -0.67 7.42 -0.58
C VAL A 70 -0.14 7.64 -1.99
N ILE A 71 -0.84 8.44 -2.80
CA ILE A 71 -0.46 8.75 -4.18
C ILE A 71 0.92 9.41 -4.21
N VAL A 72 1.10 10.49 -3.45
CA VAL A 72 2.36 11.24 -3.41
C VAL A 72 3.50 10.36 -2.89
N THR A 73 3.27 9.58 -1.83
CA THR A 73 4.26 8.64 -1.30
C THR A 73 4.68 7.61 -2.34
N THR A 74 3.71 7.00 -3.04
CA THR A 74 3.99 6.00 -4.07
C THR A 74 4.77 6.59 -5.23
N ASN A 75 4.37 7.76 -5.72
CA ASN A 75 5.05 8.45 -6.81
C ASN A 75 6.50 8.82 -6.46
N GLN A 76 6.75 9.16 -5.20
CA GLN A 76 8.09 9.53 -4.72
C GLN A 76 9.01 8.30 -4.58
N ILE A 77 8.49 7.16 -4.13
CA ILE A 77 9.29 5.95 -3.84
C ILE A 77 9.40 5.05 -5.06
N PHE A 78 8.30 4.86 -5.78
CA PHE A 78 8.20 3.96 -6.93
C PHE A 78 7.95 4.74 -8.23
N SER A 79 6.78 4.52 -8.80
CA SER A 79 6.24 5.26 -9.95
C SER A 79 4.71 5.25 -9.90
N PRO A 80 4.04 6.14 -10.63
CA PRO A 80 2.57 6.17 -10.66
C PRO A 80 1.93 4.85 -11.10
N VAL A 81 2.58 4.08 -11.96
CA VAL A 81 2.08 2.78 -12.44
C VAL A 81 2.18 1.65 -11.40
N GLN A 82 2.85 1.89 -10.28
CA GLN A 82 3.00 0.96 -9.17
C GLN A 82 2.04 1.26 -8.01
N LEU A 83 1.05 2.13 -8.20
CA LEU A 83 -0.09 2.30 -7.31
C LEU A 83 -1.26 1.43 -7.80
N PHE A 84 -1.65 0.46 -6.99
CA PHE A 84 -2.77 -0.43 -7.25
C PHE A 84 -3.90 -0.10 -6.29
N ARG A 85 -4.95 0.55 -6.81
CA ARG A 85 -6.10 1.00 -6.03
C ARG A 85 -7.25 0.04 -6.17
N PHE A 86 -7.84 -0.33 -5.04
CA PHE A 86 -9.05 -1.12 -4.91
C PHE A 86 -10.10 -0.28 -4.20
N ASP A 87 -11.21 0.00 -4.88
CA ASP A 87 -12.38 0.60 -4.29
C ASP A 87 -13.18 -0.50 -3.57
N MET A 88 -13.17 -0.47 -2.25
CA MET A 88 -13.77 -1.52 -1.45
C MET A 88 -15.29 -1.48 -1.46
N SER A 89 -15.90 -0.44 -2.00
CA SER A 89 -17.34 -0.40 -2.29
C SER A 89 -17.77 -1.42 -3.36
N GLU A 90 -16.85 -1.90 -4.19
CA GLU A 90 -17.09 -2.98 -5.16
C GLU A 90 -17.07 -4.38 -4.51
N PHE A 91 -16.61 -4.48 -3.26
CA PHE A 91 -16.42 -5.75 -2.54
C PHE A 91 -17.34 -5.87 -1.33
N GLN A 92 -18.61 -5.51 -1.48
CA GLN A 92 -19.60 -5.50 -0.40
C GLN A 92 -20.26 -6.87 -0.14
N THR A 93 -20.09 -7.84 -1.03
CA THR A 93 -20.69 -9.15 -0.92
C THR A 93 -19.65 -10.24 -0.69
N GLN A 94 -20.08 -11.40 -0.18
CA GLN A 94 -19.18 -12.53 0.02
C GLN A 94 -18.65 -13.08 -1.30
N GLU A 95 -19.43 -13.04 -2.36
CA GLU A 95 -19.06 -13.50 -3.71
C GLU A 95 -17.92 -12.65 -4.30
N SER A 96 -17.84 -11.39 -3.93
CA SER A 96 -16.76 -10.48 -4.36
C SER A 96 -15.37 -10.89 -3.88
N LEU A 97 -15.28 -11.77 -2.86
CA LEU A 97 -14.03 -12.40 -2.46
C LEU A 97 -13.36 -13.15 -3.63
N GLY A 98 -14.17 -13.81 -4.44
CA GLY A 98 -13.70 -14.51 -5.65
C GLY A 98 -13.07 -13.57 -6.68
N LEU A 99 -13.55 -12.34 -6.80
CA LEU A 99 -12.94 -11.34 -7.67
C LEU A 99 -11.56 -10.92 -7.16
N LEU A 100 -11.43 -10.79 -5.84
CA LEU A 100 -10.19 -10.34 -5.21
C LEU A 100 -9.10 -11.42 -5.23
N LEU A 101 -9.45 -12.67 -4.93
CA LEU A 101 -8.52 -13.78 -4.72
C LEU A 101 -8.47 -14.78 -5.87
N GLY A 102 -9.49 -14.81 -6.74
CA GLY A 102 -9.78 -15.91 -7.64
C GLY A 102 -10.85 -16.86 -7.05
N ALA A 103 -11.88 -17.17 -7.83
CA ALA A 103 -13.02 -17.99 -7.36
C ALA A 103 -12.74 -19.49 -7.40
N ARG A 104 -11.79 -19.92 -8.25
CA ARG A 104 -11.43 -21.33 -8.46
C ARG A 104 -9.93 -21.53 -8.40
N LEU A 105 -9.53 -22.77 -8.15
CA LEU A 105 -8.12 -23.14 -8.19
C LEU A 105 -7.56 -22.88 -9.60
N GLY A 106 -6.50 -22.04 -9.67
CA GLY A 106 -5.87 -21.62 -10.92
C GLY A 106 -6.44 -20.34 -11.52
N GLU A 107 -7.51 -19.76 -10.97
CA GLU A 107 -7.95 -18.42 -11.35
C GLU A 107 -7.12 -17.36 -10.61
N VAL A 108 -6.65 -16.39 -11.38
CA VAL A 108 -5.91 -15.24 -10.83
C VAL A 108 -6.90 -14.13 -10.51
N GLY A 109 -7.12 -13.87 -9.21
CA GLY A 109 -7.91 -12.72 -8.78
C GLY A 109 -7.15 -11.40 -8.94
N TYR A 110 -7.78 -10.28 -8.61
CA TYR A 110 -7.17 -8.95 -8.77
C TYR A 110 -5.84 -8.81 -8.02
N LEU A 111 -5.72 -9.36 -6.80
CA LEU A 111 -4.46 -9.32 -6.05
C LEU A 111 -3.35 -10.15 -6.70
N GLY A 112 -3.71 -11.31 -7.25
CA GLY A 112 -2.76 -12.13 -8.01
C GLY A 112 -2.28 -11.42 -9.27
N ALA A 113 -3.18 -10.79 -10.02
CA ALA A 113 -2.84 -10.00 -11.21
C ALA A 113 -1.89 -8.82 -10.90
N VAL A 114 -2.06 -8.18 -9.75
CA VAL A 114 -1.11 -7.14 -9.29
C VAL A 114 0.27 -7.73 -9.06
N ARG A 115 0.36 -8.89 -8.40
CA ARG A 115 1.63 -9.58 -8.14
C ARG A 115 2.35 -9.98 -9.43
N GLU A 116 1.61 -10.38 -10.46
CA GLU A 116 2.18 -10.69 -11.78
C GLU A 116 2.70 -9.45 -12.51
N ARG A 117 2.07 -8.29 -12.28
CA ARG A 117 2.44 -7.04 -12.96
C ARG A 117 3.62 -6.32 -12.33
N ALA A 118 3.81 -6.44 -11.02
CA ALA A 118 4.85 -5.69 -10.31
C ALA A 118 5.41 -6.49 -9.13
N ALA A 119 6.75 -6.49 -9.02
CA ALA A 119 7.45 -7.08 -7.88
C ALA A 119 7.35 -6.22 -6.62
N GLU A 120 7.11 -4.92 -6.76
CA GLU A 120 6.95 -3.96 -5.68
C GLU A 120 5.97 -2.85 -6.06
N GLY A 121 5.37 -2.20 -5.07
CA GLY A 121 4.41 -1.12 -5.28
C GLY A 121 3.56 -0.87 -4.03
N SER A 122 2.57 -0.01 -4.18
CA SER A 122 1.61 0.30 -3.13
C SER A 122 0.24 -0.28 -3.45
N LEU A 123 -0.37 -0.95 -2.47
CA LEU A 123 -1.78 -1.34 -2.50
C LEU A 123 -2.57 -0.33 -1.69
N LEU A 124 -3.56 0.30 -2.31
CA LEU A 124 -4.49 1.19 -1.65
C LEU A 124 -5.88 0.56 -1.64
N PHE A 125 -6.36 0.24 -0.45
CA PHE A 125 -7.74 -0.19 -0.22
C PHE A 125 -8.54 1.02 0.24
N ASP A 126 -9.25 1.63 -0.69
CA ASP A 126 -10.05 2.84 -0.42
C ASP A 126 -11.45 2.47 0.01
N GLU A 127 -12.07 3.28 0.89
CA GLU A 127 -13.40 3.04 1.46
C GLU A 127 -13.54 1.66 2.14
N ALA A 128 -12.52 1.27 2.89
CA ALA A 128 -12.42 -0.05 3.52
C ALA A 128 -13.63 -0.41 4.41
N GLU A 129 -14.29 0.59 5.00
CA GLU A 129 -15.50 0.43 5.82
C GLU A 129 -16.71 -0.11 5.06
N LYS A 130 -16.69 -0.03 3.72
CA LYS A 130 -17.77 -0.55 2.85
C LYS A 130 -17.59 -2.01 2.47
N ALA A 131 -16.40 -2.58 2.70
CA ALA A 131 -16.13 -3.96 2.34
C ALA A 131 -16.93 -4.97 3.18
N HIS A 132 -17.24 -6.12 2.58
CA HIS A 132 -17.79 -7.23 3.34
C HIS A 132 -16.80 -7.68 4.44
N PRO A 133 -17.26 -8.08 5.66
CA PRO A 133 -16.38 -8.47 6.75
C PRO A 133 -15.31 -9.51 6.38
N ARG A 134 -15.66 -10.53 5.58
CA ARG A 134 -14.69 -11.53 5.12
C ARG A 134 -13.61 -10.96 4.20
N VAL A 135 -13.94 -9.93 3.42
CA VAL A 135 -12.96 -9.21 2.61
C VAL A 135 -12.00 -8.44 3.52
N LEU A 136 -12.53 -7.80 4.57
CA LEU A 136 -11.71 -7.12 5.58
C LEU A 136 -10.75 -8.08 6.29
N ASP A 137 -11.20 -9.30 6.64
CA ASP A 137 -10.34 -10.31 7.25
C ASP A 137 -9.14 -10.67 6.36
N ILE A 138 -9.36 -10.81 5.06
CA ILE A 138 -8.28 -11.05 4.10
C ILE A 138 -7.33 -9.85 4.01
N MET A 139 -7.87 -8.63 3.97
CA MET A 139 -7.04 -7.42 3.97
C MET A 139 -6.15 -7.35 5.22
N LEU A 140 -6.71 -7.66 6.40
CA LEU A 140 -5.94 -7.70 7.64
C LEU A 140 -4.82 -8.75 7.61
N GLN A 141 -5.08 -9.92 7.02
CA GLN A 141 -4.05 -10.95 6.82
C GLN A 141 -2.94 -10.48 5.88
N LEU A 142 -3.29 -9.76 4.82
CA LEU A 142 -2.32 -9.14 3.92
C LEU A 142 -1.44 -8.11 4.63
N LEU A 143 -2.06 -7.25 5.45
CA LEU A 143 -1.36 -6.20 6.18
C LEU A 143 -0.43 -6.75 7.27
N ASP A 144 -0.79 -7.88 7.89
CA ASP A 144 0.03 -8.49 8.93
C ASP A 144 1.16 -9.38 8.37
N ALA A 145 0.87 -10.24 7.43
CA ALA A 145 1.78 -11.29 6.99
C ALA A 145 2.13 -11.30 5.51
N ALA A 146 1.53 -10.45 4.70
CA ALA A 146 1.61 -10.49 3.23
C ALA A 146 1.30 -11.92 2.67
N ARG A 147 0.44 -12.65 3.35
CA ARG A 147 -0.01 -13.98 2.95
C ARG A 147 -1.41 -13.89 2.35
N ILE A 148 -1.54 -14.48 1.21
CA ILE A 148 -2.82 -14.76 0.56
C ILE A 148 -2.92 -16.27 0.40
#